data_9aca22a691eca931821aeecd451ac2bf
#
_entry.id   9aca22a691eca931821aeecd451ac2bf
#
_cell.length_a   1.000
_cell.length_b   1.000
_cell.length_c   1.000
_cell.angle_alpha   90.00
_cell.angle_beta   90.00
_cell.angle_gamma   90.00
#
_symmetry.space_group_name_H-M   'P 1'
#
loop_
_entity.id
_entity.type
_entity.pdbx_description
1 polymer ?
#
loop_
_entity_poly.entity_id
_entity_poly.type
_entity_poly.pdbx_seq_one_letter_code
_entity_poly.pdbx_strand_id
1 'polypeptide(L)' 'MEQKLIAVVAAALGVPTAALELETAAGEVEAWDSLGHINVISEIEAEFGVSIPIEKIADIHCIRDFLPYLGEKV' A
#
# COMPACT_ATOMS: atom_id res chain seq x y z
N MET A 1 -4.15 -7.36 10.51
CA MET A 1 -4.44 -6.59 9.27
C MET A 1 -3.37 -5.57 8.95
N GLU A 2 -3.06 -4.68 9.89
CA GLU A 2 -2.08 -3.63 9.64
C GLU A 2 -0.68 -4.17 9.36
N GLN A 3 -0.25 -5.15 10.11
CA GLN A 3 1.07 -5.75 9.90
C GLN A 3 1.14 -6.44 8.55
N LYS A 4 0.07 -7.11 8.14
CA LYS A 4 0.04 -7.75 6.83
C LYS A 4 0.08 -6.71 5.72
N LEU A 5 -0.63 -5.59 5.90
CA LEU A 5 -0.61 -4.50 4.94
C LEU A 5 0.80 -3.96 4.76
N ILE A 6 1.48 -3.69 5.86
CA ILE A 6 2.86 -3.19 5.80
C ILE A 6 3.77 -4.20 5.11
N ALA A 7 3.58 -5.50 5.41
CA ALA A 7 4.41 -6.53 4.79
C ALA A 7 4.19 -6.59 3.27
N VAL A 8 2.94 -6.44 2.83
CA VAL A 8 2.63 -6.45 1.40
C VAL A 8 3.26 -5.24 0.70
N VAL A 9 3.15 -4.06 1.31
CA VAL A 9 3.75 -2.85 0.75
C VAL A 9 5.27 -2.99 0.69
N ALA A 10 5.87 -3.52 1.76
CA ALA A 10 7.32 -3.71 1.80
C ALA A 10 7.79 -4.64 0.69
N ALA A 11 7.07 -5.74 0.48
CA ALA A 11 7.40 -6.69 -0.58
C ALA A 11 7.28 -6.05 -1.96
N ALA A 12 6.23 -5.26 -2.17
CA ALA A 12 6.01 -4.60 -3.44
C ALA A 12 7.11 -3.58 -3.76
N LEU A 13 7.61 -2.90 -2.72
CA LEU A 13 8.65 -1.88 -2.89
C LEU A 13 10.06 -2.45 -2.80
N GLY A 14 10.20 -3.68 -2.33
CA GLY A 14 11.51 -4.28 -2.16
C GLY A 14 12.30 -3.69 -1.00
N VAL A 15 11.61 -3.27 0.07
CA VAL A 15 12.25 -2.69 1.26
C VAL A 15 11.88 -3.53 2.49
N PRO A 16 12.69 -3.42 3.57
CA PRO A 16 12.35 -4.14 4.81
C PRO A 16 11.10 -3.55 5.47
N THR A 17 10.32 -4.40 6.12
CA THR A 17 9.14 -3.93 6.84
C THR A 17 9.51 -2.91 7.92
N ALA A 18 10.69 -3.04 8.50
CA ALA A 18 11.15 -2.11 9.54
C ALA A 18 11.30 -0.68 9.02
N ALA A 19 11.37 -0.50 7.70
CA ALA A 19 11.49 0.84 7.11
C ALA A 19 10.14 1.53 6.95
N LEU A 20 9.04 0.83 7.26
CA LEU A 20 7.70 1.33 6.98
C LEU A 20 6.84 1.37 8.23
N GLU A 21 5.90 2.32 8.26
CA GLU A 21 4.85 2.35 9.26
C GLU A 21 3.59 2.88 8.58
N LEU A 22 2.47 2.86 9.27
CA LEU A 22 1.20 3.26 8.65
C LEU A 22 1.21 4.69 8.14
N GLU A 23 1.96 5.56 8.79
CA GLU A 23 2.06 6.96 8.40
C GLU A 23 3.08 7.22 7.30
N THR A 24 3.83 6.19 6.89
CA THR A 24 4.83 6.36 5.82
C THR A 24 4.11 6.76 4.54
N ALA A 25 4.53 7.88 3.96
CA ALA A 25 3.91 8.42 2.76
C ALA A 25 4.72 8.08 1.52
N ALA A 26 4.01 8.05 0.39
CA ALA A 26 4.67 7.93 -0.91
C ALA A 26 5.65 9.07 -1.03
N GLY A 27 6.78 8.98 -1.42
CA GLY A 27 7.75 10.06 -1.51
C GLY A 27 8.72 10.09 -0.35
N GLU A 28 8.36 9.48 0.79
CA GLU A 28 9.30 9.30 1.88
C GLU A 28 10.20 8.10 1.63
N VAL A 29 9.76 7.19 0.77
CA VAL A 29 10.52 6.01 0.40
C VAL A 29 10.87 6.15 -1.08
N GLU A 30 12.15 6.11 -1.39
CA GLU A 30 12.59 6.32 -2.76
C GLU A 30 11.93 5.35 -3.74
N ALA A 31 11.76 4.10 -3.34
CA ALA A 31 11.15 3.08 -4.19
C ALA A 31 9.66 3.33 -4.43
N TRP A 32 9.02 4.16 -3.62
CA TRP A 32 7.60 4.44 -3.75
C TRP A 32 7.39 5.68 -4.62
N ASP A 33 7.75 5.56 -5.87
CA ASP A 33 7.50 6.56 -6.90
C ASP A 33 6.23 6.17 -7.65
N SER A 34 5.97 6.76 -8.80
CA SER A 34 4.77 6.48 -9.57
C SER A 34 4.63 5.01 -9.93
N LEU A 35 5.72 4.39 -10.36
CA LEU A 35 5.70 2.98 -10.72
C LEU A 35 5.55 2.12 -9.48
N GLY A 36 6.26 2.47 -8.41
CA GLY A 36 6.15 1.76 -7.14
C GLY A 36 4.73 1.81 -6.60
N HIS A 37 4.04 2.94 -6.76
CA HIS A 37 2.67 3.10 -6.32
C HIS A 37 1.74 2.10 -7.02
N ILE A 38 1.90 1.96 -8.33
CA ILE A 38 1.12 1.00 -9.11
C ILE A 38 1.41 -0.43 -8.63
N ASN A 39 2.69 -0.75 -8.37
CA ASN A 39 3.06 -2.06 -7.88
C ASN A 39 2.44 -2.36 -6.52
N VAL A 40 2.46 -1.37 -5.61
CA VAL A 40 1.86 -1.52 -4.28
C VAL A 40 0.38 -1.83 -4.42
N ILE A 41 -0.33 -1.08 -5.24
CA ILE A 41 -1.76 -1.26 -5.42
C ILE A 41 -2.07 -2.65 -5.98
N SER A 42 -1.32 -3.08 -6.99
CA SER A 42 -1.50 -4.41 -7.58
C SER A 42 -1.32 -5.52 -6.56
N GLU A 43 -0.29 -5.41 -5.73
CA GLU A 43 -0.03 -6.42 -4.71
C GLU A 43 -1.10 -6.44 -3.65
N ILE A 44 -1.57 -5.27 -3.24
CA ILE A 44 -2.64 -5.18 -2.24
C ILE A 44 -3.92 -5.79 -2.78
N GLU A 45 -4.26 -5.50 -4.03
CA GLU A 45 -5.46 -6.08 -4.62
C GLU A 45 -5.38 -7.60 -4.69
N ALA A 46 -4.21 -8.12 -5.05
CA ALA A 46 -4.02 -9.56 -5.16
C ALA A 46 -4.05 -10.24 -3.80
N GLU A 47 -3.37 -9.66 -2.80
CA GLU A 47 -3.23 -10.30 -1.50
C GLU A 47 -4.49 -10.22 -0.65
N PHE A 48 -5.23 -9.13 -0.77
CA PHE A 48 -6.45 -8.94 0.04
C PHE A 48 -7.73 -9.24 -0.74
N GLY A 49 -7.63 -9.48 -2.03
CA GLY A 49 -8.81 -9.77 -2.85
C GLY A 49 -9.75 -8.59 -2.97
N VAL A 50 -9.21 -7.38 -3.06
CA VAL A 50 -10.01 -6.16 -3.16
C VAL A 50 -9.71 -5.43 -4.47
N SER A 51 -10.56 -4.48 -4.81
CA SER A 51 -10.33 -3.59 -5.95
C SER A 51 -10.32 -2.16 -5.47
N ILE A 52 -9.30 -1.42 -5.90
CA ILE A 52 -9.20 0.01 -5.57
C ILE A 52 -9.53 0.78 -6.83
N PRO A 53 -10.59 1.61 -6.81
CA PRO A 53 -10.98 2.36 -8.00
C PRO A 53 -9.85 3.24 -8.51
N ILE A 54 -9.70 3.32 -9.82
CA ILE A 54 -8.64 4.12 -10.43
C ILE A 54 -8.67 5.57 -9.97
N GLU A 55 -9.87 6.14 -9.86
CA GLU A 55 -10.00 7.54 -9.44
C GLU A 55 -9.60 7.76 -7.98
N LYS A 56 -9.46 6.69 -7.19
CA LYS A 56 -9.05 6.79 -5.80
C LYS A 56 -7.56 6.56 -5.60
N ILE A 57 -6.86 6.07 -6.61
CA ILE A 57 -5.45 5.76 -6.50
C ILE A 57 -4.64 7.02 -6.16
N ALA A 58 -4.98 8.15 -6.77
CA ALA A 58 -4.29 9.40 -6.52
C ALA A 58 -4.54 9.96 -5.11
N ASP A 59 -5.60 9.50 -4.45
CA ASP A 59 -5.93 9.96 -3.10
C ASP A 59 -5.17 9.19 -2.02
N ILE A 60 -4.46 8.13 -2.40
CA ILE A 60 -3.71 7.34 -1.44
C ILE A 60 -2.32 7.93 -1.32
N HIS A 61 -2.01 8.48 -0.15
CA HIS A 61 -0.74 9.16 0.11
C HIS A 61 0.15 8.42 1.09
N CYS A 62 -0.43 7.59 1.95
CA CYS A 62 0.34 6.81 2.92
C CYS A 62 -0.29 5.42 3.05
N ILE A 63 0.41 4.53 3.76
CA ILE A 63 -0.05 3.15 3.91
C ILE A 63 -1.41 3.10 4.60
N ARG A 64 -1.62 3.96 5.60
CA ARG A 64 -2.89 4.01 6.33
C ARG A 64 -4.09 4.21 5.39
N ASP A 65 -3.89 4.93 4.29
CA ASP A 65 -4.98 5.24 3.37
C ASP A 65 -5.56 4.01 2.68
N PHE A 66 -4.85 2.88 2.70
CA PHE A 66 -5.38 1.63 2.15
C PHE A 66 -6.41 0.97 3.06
N LEU A 67 -6.36 1.25 4.36
CA LEU A 67 -7.20 0.54 5.33
C LEU A 67 -8.70 0.59 5.02
N PRO A 68 -9.28 1.73 4.61
CA PRO A 68 -10.71 1.76 4.30
C PRO A 68 -11.13 0.78 3.20
N TYR A 69 -10.22 0.47 2.28
CA TYR A 69 -10.52 -0.46 1.19
C TYR A 69 -10.41 -1.91 1.61
N LEU A 70 -9.73 -2.18 2.73
CA LEU A 70 -9.51 -3.52 3.23
C LEU A 70 -10.49 -3.90 4.33
N GLY A 71 -10.95 -2.92 5.09
CA GLY A 71 -11.77 -3.15 6.27
C GLY A 71 -13.06 -3.87 5.99
N GLU A 72 -13.62 -3.68 4.82
CA GLU A 72 -14.88 -4.32 4.45
C GLU A 72 -14.75 -5.83 4.29
N LYS A 73 -13.55 -6.34 4.19
CA LYS A 73 -13.29 -7.75 3.99
C LYS A 73 -13.09 -8.51 5.28
N VAL A 74 -13.07 -7.82 6.38
CA VAL A 74 -12.78 -8.41 7.68
C VAL A 74 -14.05 -8.80 8.41
#